data_8b89380bbc28a3323517a1514bb264b9
#
_entry.id   8b89380bbc28a3323517a1514bb264b9
#
_cell.length_a   1.000
_cell.length_b   1.000
_cell.length_c   1.000
_cell.angle_alpha   90.00
_cell.angle_beta   90.00
_cell.angle_gamma   90.00
#
_symmetry.space_group_name_H-M   'P 1'
#
loop_
_entity.id
_entity.type
_entity.pdbx_description
1 polymer ?
#
loop_
_entity_poly.entity_id
_entity_poly.type
_entity_poly.pdbx_seq_one_letter_code
_entity_poly.pdbx_strand_id
1 'polypeptide(L)'
;TKMAQASVRQYMDRVSGGMDTARSSNMLYAPLPMLVFDVNTSEILWCNDMFLSLTAQKDRIFETAVDTVIPDFSYRWLLEGKQEYPGLLRWNDRIYRVFGALGRPEDDTVEQPTLATTYWMDVTEKEEMRQTLELTKPLVAILMIDNYDELTKACPENKRSALQAALEEQLNGWAADSGGLLLGYDRDRYLFLFEEKDYTGFVESKFAVLEKVRQVQAGEGVSATLSIGVGRDEDSFEQLFKNASLALEMALSRGGD
;
A
#
# COMPACT_ATOMS: atom_id res chain seq x y z
N THR A 1 6.45 33.94 -24.63
CA THR A 1 5.37 33.55 -23.73
C THR A 1 3.99 33.83 -24.33
N LYS A 2 3.65 35.04 -24.78
CA LYS A 2 2.37 35.30 -25.47
C LYS A 2 2.28 34.63 -26.84
N MET A 3 3.40 34.49 -27.56
CA MET A 3 3.43 33.80 -28.87
C MET A 3 3.20 32.27 -28.73
N ALA A 4 3.81 31.60 -27.75
CA ALA A 4 3.60 30.17 -27.52
C ALA A 4 2.14 29.87 -27.12
N GLN A 5 1.56 30.68 -26.24
CA GLN A 5 0.13 30.59 -25.91
C GLN A 5 -0.78 30.82 -27.13
N ALA A 6 -0.39 31.76 -28.03
CA ALA A 6 -1.13 32.00 -29.27
C ALA A 6 -1.00 30.80 -30.24
N SER A 7 0.19 30.18 -30.34
CA SER A 7 0.42 29.01 -31.18
C SER A 7 -0.33 27.79 -30.69
N VAL A 8 -0.32 27.53 -29.39
CA VAL A 8 -1.09 26.43 -28.79
C VAL A 8 -2.60 26.69 -28.93
N ARG A 9 -3.05 27.92 -28.71
CA ARG A 9 -4.44 28.30 -28.95
C ARG A 9 -4.84 28.12 -30.41
N GLN A 10 -3.97 28.56 -31.34
CA GLN A 10 -4.19 28.38 -32.76
C GLN A 10 -4.14 26.90 -33.21
N TYR A 11 -3.31 26.07 -32.56
CA TYR A 11 -3.30 24.62 -32.74
C TYR A 11 -4.55 23.96 -32.16
N MET A 12 -4.95 24.34 -30.96
CA MET A 12 -6.20 23.90 -30.33
C MET A 12 -7.41 24.29 -31.18
N ASP A 13 -7.42 25.49 -31.76
CA ASP A 13 -8.46 25.97 -32.69
C ASP A 13 -8.41 25.21 -34.03
N ARG A 14 -7.24 24.74 -34.48
CA ARG A 14 -7.10 23.91 -35.69
C ARG A 14 -7.47 22.44 -35.48
N VAL A 15 -7.06 21.84 -34.37
CA VAL A 15 -7.42 20.43 -33.99
C VAL A 15 -8.92 20.32 -33.68
N SER A 16 -9.53 21.40 -33.22
CA SER A 16 -10.98 21.51 -33.04
C SER A 16 -11.72 21.90 -34.31
N GLY A 17 -11.05 21.85 -35.49
CA GLY A 17 -11.53 22.27 -36.79
C GLY A 17 -13.08 22.20 -36.97
N GLY A 18 -13.77 23.31 -36.64
CA GLY A 18 -15.20 23.46 -36.81
C GLY A 18 -16.10 22.89 -35.72
N MET A 19 -15.56 22.41 -34.60
CA MET A 19 -16.38 21.99 -33.46
C MET A 19 -16.32 23.03 -32.33
N ASP A 20 -17.43 23.74 -32.22
CA ASP A 20 -17.92 24.62 -31.16
C ASP A 20 -16.92 25.09 -30.05
N THR A 21 -16.93 26.43 -29.87
CA THR A 21 -16.39 27.20 -28.75
C THR A 21 -16.63 26.56 -27.37
N ALA A 22 -17.68 25.75 -27.23
CA ALA A 22 -17.98 24.99 -26.03
C ALA A 22 -16.96 23.88 -25.70
N ARG A 23 -16.35 23.23 -26.70
CA ARG A 23 -15.33 22.17 -26.46
C ARG A 23 -13.95 22.76 -26.07
N SER A 24 -13.55 23.86 -26.69
CA SER A 24 -12.31 24.55 -26.33
C SER A 24 -12.41 25.16 -24.92
N SER A 25 -13.58 25.66 -24.54
CA SER A 25 -13.83 26.12 -23.17
C SER A 25 -13.80 24.96 -22.16
N ASN A 26 -14.32 23.79 -22.53
CA ASN A 26 -14.31 22.62 -21.65
C ASN A 26 -12.90 22.10 -21.34
N MET A 27 -11.94 22.22 -22.24
CA MET A 27 -10.53 21.85 -21.97
C MET A 27 -9.86 22.84 -21.01
N LEU A 28 -10.09 24.14 -21.16
CA LEU A 28 -9.56 25.16 -20.26
C LEU A 28 -10.12 25.04 -18.83
N TYR A 29 -11.37 24.62 -18.71
CA TYR A 29 -12.09 24.43 -17.45
C TYR A 29 -12.24 22.97 -17.05
N ALA A 30 -11.45 22.07 -17.66
CA ALA A 30 -11.44 20.65 -17.24
C ALA A 30 -11.17 20.56 -15.73
N PRO A 31 -11.95 19.82 -14.97
CA PRO A 31 -11.78 19.69 -13.51
C PRO A 31 -10.60 18.80 -13.12
N LEU A 32 -9.61 18.65 -14.01
CA LEU A 32 -8.39 17.87 -13.83
C LEU A 32 -7.19 18.68 -14.28
N PRO A 33 -6.06 18.57 -13.60
CA PRO A 33 -4.79 19.10 -14.07
C PRO A 33 -4.43 18.56 -15.45
N MET A 34 -4.10 19.44 -16.37
CA MET A 34 -3.75 19.09 -17.76
C MET A 34 -2.42 19.69 -18.15
N LEU A 35 -1.63 18.89 -18.88
CA LEU A 35 -0.34 19.28 -19.43
C LEU A 35 -0.25 18.88 -20.89
N VAL A 36 0.23 19.80 -21.73
CA VAL A 36 0.53 19.56 -23.15
C VAL A 36 2.01 19.84 -23.39
N PHE A 37 2.70 18.92 -24.02
CA PHE A 37 4.11 19.01 -24.33
C PHE A 37 4.43 18.41 -25.71
N ASP A 38 5.52 18.85 -26.30
CA ASP A 38 6.07 18.30 -27.52
C ASP A 38 6.88 17.03 -27.20
N VAL A 39 6.55 15.91 -27.81
CA VAL A 39 7.24 14.64 -27.59
C VAL A 39 8.66 14.62 -28.14
N ASN A 40 8.94 15.42 -29.17
CA ASN A 40 10.25 15.43 -29.85
C ASN A 40 11.28 16.25 -29.04
N THR A 41 10.85 17.37 -28.46
CA THR A 41 11.73 18.27 -27.67
C THR A 41 11.57 18.07 -26.17
N SER A 42 10.53 17.38 -25.74
CA SER A 42 10.09 17.25 -24.34
C SER A 42 9.61 18.58 -23.70
N GLU A 43 9.49 19.65 -24.47
CA GLU A 43 9.17 20.99 -23.96
C GLU A 43 7.68 21.12 -23.63
N ILE A 44 7.40 21.70 -22.46
CA ILE A 44 6.04 22.03 -22.03
C ILE A 44 5.54 23.24 -22.82
N LEU A 45 4.46 23.03 -23.57
CA LEU A 45 3.87 24.04 -24.42
C LEU A 45 2.66 24.72 -23.73
N TRP A 46 1.90 23.96 -22.98
CA TRP A 46 0.70 24.47 -22.32
C TRP A 46 0.31 23.62 -21.10
N CYS A 47 -0.33 24.26 -20.14
CA CYS A 47 -1.04 23.60 -19.04
C CYS A 47 -2.22 24.46 -18.59
N ASN A 48 -3.19 23.85 -17.91
CA ASN A 48 -4.26 24.62 -17.28
C ASN A 48 -3.83 25.11 -15.88
N ASP A 49 -4.63 26.02 -15.30
CA ASP A 49 -4.36 26.61 -13.99
C ASP A 49 -4.29 25.54 -12.86
N MET A 50 -5.04 24.47 -13.00
CA MET A 50 -4.99 23.36 -12.05
C MET A 50 -3.62 22.69 -12.04
N PHE A 51 -3.08 22.36 -13.22
CA PHE A 51 -1.73 21.80 -13.30
C PHE A 51 -0.67 22.80 -12.81
N LEU A 52 -0.79 24.06 -13.21
CA LEU A 52 0.12 25.11 -12.79
C LEU A 52 0.16 25.27 -11.26
N SER A 53 -0.98 25.06 -10.58
CA SER A 53 -1.07 25.12 -9.13
C SER A 53 -0.31 23.98 -8.41
N LEU A 54 -0.04 22.87 -9.11
CA LEU A 54 0.73 21.74 -8.57
C LEU A 54 2.25 22.01 -8.61
N THR A 55 2.68 22.97 -9.41
CA THR A 55 4.10 23.31 -9.56
C THR A 55 4.52 24.40 -8.57
N ALA A 56 5.72 24.28 -8.01
CA ALA A 56 6.28 25.34 -7.15
C ALA A 56 6.69 26.60 -7.95
N GLN A 57 6.81 26.50 -9.27
CA GLN A 57 7.35 27.56 -10.17
C GLN A 57 6.29 28.02 -11.17
N LYS A 58 5.33 28.81 -10.72
CA LYS A 58 4.16 29.21 -11.51
C LYS A 58 4.44 29.87 -12.88
N ASP A 59 5.57 30.53 -13.07
CA ASP A 59 5.84 31.34 -14.28
C ASP A 59 6.97 30.76 -15.19
N ARG A 60 7.61 29.65 -14.83
CA ARG A 60 8.82 29.16 -15.50
C ARG A 60 8.73 27.75 -16.07
N ILE A 61 7.54 27.16 -16.12
CA ILE A 61 7.40 25.79 -16.63
C ILE A 61 7.31 25.73 -18.15
N PHE A 62 6.93 26.81 -18.81
CA PHE A 62 6.84 26.86 -20.27
C PHE A 62 8.24 26.86 -20.91
N GLU A 63 8.37 26.21 -22.04
CA GLU A 63 9.65 26.02 -22.76
C GLU A 63 10.70 25.25 -21.91
N THR A 64 10.25 24.57 -20.85
CA THR A 64 11.10 23.71 -20.01
C THR A 64 10.78 22.25 -20.31
N ALA A 65 11.78 21.39 -20.25
CA ALA A 65 11.56 19.95 -20.45
C ALA A 65 10.71 19.34 -19.32
N VAL A 66 9.80 18.47 -19.71
CA VAL A 66 8.83 17.84 -18.79
C VAL A 66 9.54 17.11 -17.64
N ASP A 67 10.65 16.41 -17.92
CA ASP A 67 11.43 15.67 -16.92
C ASP A 67 12.14 16.59 -15.90
N THR A 68 12.40 17.85 -16.27
CA THR A 68 12.93 18.87 -15.35
C THR A 68 11.87 19.32 -14.34
N VAL A 69 10.61 19.42 -14.77
CA VAL A 69 9.48 19.84 -13.92
C VAL A 69 8.93 18.69 -13.10
N ILE A 70 8.89 17.51 -13.70
CA ILE A 70 8.34 16.31 -13.09
C ILE A 70 9.41 15.21 -13.19
N PRO A 71 10.31 15.12 -12.20
CA PRO A 71 11.29 14.05 -12.13
C PRO A 71 10.61 12.67 -12.18
N ASP A 72 11.26 11.69 -12.79
CA ASP A 72 10.76 10.32 -12.94
C ASP A 72 9.54 10.14 -13.86
N PHE A 73 9.03 11.19 -14.49
CA PHE A 73 7.96 11.08 -15.47
C PHE A 73 8.53 10.65 -16.84
N SER A 74 8.19 9.45 -17.28
CA SER A 74 8.50 8.96 -18.62
C SER A 74 7.23 8.89 -19.45
N TYR A 75 7.26 9.47 -20.67
CA TYR A 75 6.13 9.43 -21.60
C TYR A 75 6.25 8.34 -22.68
N ARG A 76 7.19 7.39 -22.52
CA ARG A 76 7.37 6.26 -23.48
C ARG A 76 6.10 5.45 -23.71
N TRP A 77 5.29 5.31 -22.67
CA TRP A 77 3.99 4.62 -22.75
C TRP A 77 3.04 5.23 -23.78
N LEU A 78 3.07 6.57 -23.98
CA LEU A 78 2.31 7.24 -25.03
C LEU A 78 2.80 6.84 -26.41
N LEU A 79 4.12 6.75 -26.62
CA LEU A 79 4.72 6.31 -27.87
C LEU A 79 4.40 4.84 -28.19
N GLU A 80 4.19 4.02 -27.17
CA GLU A 80 3.74 2.64 -27.26
C GLU A 80 2.22 2.52 -27.53
N GLY A 81 1.50 3.64 -27.66
CA GLY A 81 0.06 3.67 -27.89
C GLY A 81 -0.80 3.39 -26.67
N LYS A 82 -0.22 3.38 -25.47
CA LYS A 82 -0.97 3.26 -24.21
C LYS A 82 -1.62 4.60 -23.87
N GLN A 83 -2.76 4.55 -23.19
CA GLN A 83 -3.51 5.73 -22.77
C GLN A 83 -3.40 6.03 -21.26
N GLU A 84 -2.73 5.15 -20.52
CA GLU A 84 -2.52 5.28 -19.08
C GLU A 84 -1.06 5.00 -18.74
N TYR A 85 -0.50 5.82 -17.83
CA TYR A 85 0.85 5.64 -17.29
C TYR A 85 0.93 4.31 -16.53
N PRO A 86 1.99 3.51 -16.76
CA PRO A 86 2.14 2.23 -16.08
C PRO A 86 2.43 2.42 -14.59
N GLY A 87 1.40 2.34 -13.78
CA GLY A 87 1.49 2.49 -12.33
C GLY A 87 1.06 3.85 -11.82
N LEU A 88 1.54 4.20 -10.64
CA LEU A 88 1.24 5.46 -9.95
C LEU A 88 2.50 6.33 -9.95
N LEU A 89 2.33 7.61 -10.24
CA LEU A 89 3.42 8.58 -10.21
C LEU A 89 3.38 9.35 -8.88
N ARG A 90 4.50 9.34 -8.16
CA ARG A 90 4.67 10.18 -6.95
C ARG A 90 5.34 11.48 -7.33
N TRP A 91 4.70 12.60 -7.00
CA TRP A 91 5.22 13.94 -7.27
C TRP A 91 4.66 14.96 -6.27
N ASN A 92 5.54 15.78 -5.69
CA ASN A 92 5.20 16.81 -4.69
C ASN A 92 4.34 16.26 -3.52
N ASP A 93 4.79 15.16 -2.91
CA ASP A 93 4.11 14.47 -1.80
C ASP A 93 2.68 13.99 -2.12
N ARG A 94 2.36 13.88 -3.41
CA ARG A 94 1.08 13.38 -3.91
C ARG A 94 1.28 12.20 -4.85
N ILE A 95 0.22 11.44 -5.02
CA ILE A 95 0.17 10.26 -5.87
C ILE A 95 -0.82 10.53 -6.99
N TYR A 96 -0.33 10.39 -8.24
CA TYR A 96 -1.16 10.64 -9.42
C TYR A 96 -1.32 9.38 -10.25
N ARG A 97 -2.53 9.22 -10.78
CA ARG A 97 -2.81 8.38 -11.94
C ARG A 97 -2.83 9.30 -13.16
N VAL A 98 -2.00 9.00 -14.15
CA VAL A 98 -1.83 9.86 -15.32
C VAL A 98 -2.37 9.17 -16.55
N PHE A 99 -3.24 9.88 -17.27
CA PHE A 99 -3.77 9.47 -18.55
C PHE A 99 -3.24 10.39 -19.64
N GLY A 100 -3.21 9.92 -20.90
CA GLY A 100 -2.79 10.78 -21.97
C GLY A 100 -3.05 10.21 -23.35
N ALA A 101 -2.90 11.09 -24.34
CA ALA A 101 -3.04 10.77 -25.74
C ALA A 101 -2.03 11.58 -26.57
N LEU A 102 -1.60 11.00 -27.71
CA LEU A 102 -0.85 11.71 -28.74
C LEU A 102 -1.78 12.31 -29.75
N GLY A 103 -1.67 13.63 -29.96
CA GLY A 103 -2.26 14.32 -31.10
C GLY A 103 -1.35 14.15 -32.32
N ARG A 104 -1.86 13.55 -33.39
CA ARG A 104 -1.19 13.50 -34.68
C ARG A 104 -1.69 14.63 -35.56
N PRO A 105 -0.82 15.35 -36.30
CA PRO A 105 -1.27 16.28 -37.34
C PRO A 105 -2.02 15.50 -38.42
N GLU A 106 -3.07 16.09 -38.97
CA GLU A 106 -3.84 15.50 -40.07
C GLU A 106 -3.08 15.53 -41.42
N ASP A 107 -1.98 16.28 -41.50
CA ASP A 107 -1.24 16.50 -42.74
C ASP A 107 0.20 15.93 -42.64
N ASP A 108 0.45 14.82 -43.29
CA ASP A 108 1.77 14.12 -43.33
C ASP A 108 2.88 14.91 -44.07
N THR A 109 2.58 16.11 -44.58
CA THR A 109 3.51 16.88 -45.44
C THR A 109 4.34 17.93 -44.71
N VAL A 110 4.09 18.18 -43.42
CA VAL A 110 4.85 19.14 -42.63
C VAL A 110 5.38 18.46 -41.36
N GLU A 111 6.67 18.65 -41.04
CA GLU A 111 7.26 18.31 -39.77
C GLU A 111 6.55 19.13 -38.65
N GLN A 112 5.38 18.67 -38.22
CA GLN A 112 4.67 19.28 -37.12
C GLN A 112 5.02 18.56 -35.81
N PRO A 113 5.08 19.29 -34.68
CA PRO A 113 5.35 18.68 -33.39
C PRO A 113 4.31 17.62 -33.03
N THR A 114 4.77 16.46 -32.61
CA THR A 114 3.86 15.43 -32.05
C THR A 114 3.51 15.83 -30.63
N LEU A 115 2.26 16.25 -30.41
CA LEU A 115 1.81 16.76 -29.11
C LEU A 115 1.28 15.64 -28.23
N ALA A 116 1.76 15.56 -27.01
CA ALA A 116 1.18 14.76 -25.94
C ALA A 116 0.30 15.63 -25.07
N THR A 117 -0.92 15.15 -24.83
CA THR A 117 -1.83 15.75 -23.82
C THR A 117 -1.97 14.74 -22.68
N THR A 118 -1.71 15.19 -21.45
CA THR A 118 -1.84 14.35 -20.27
C THR A 118 -2.81 14.95 -19.25
N TYR A 119 -3.50 14.06 -18.53
CA TYR A 119 -4.48 14.37 -17.47
C TYR A 119 -4.02 13.72 -16.19
N TRP A 120 -4.06 14.45 -15.10
CA TRP A 120 -3.49 14.07 -13.82
C TRP A 120 -4.58 13.94 -12.77
N MET A 121 -4.86 12.72 -12.37
CA MET A 121 -5.83 12.44 -11.32
C MET A 121 -5.09 12.23 -10.00
N ASP A 122 -5.32 13.12 -9.05
CA ASP A 122 -4.83 12.95 -7.67
C ASP A 122 -5.58 11.78 -7.03
N VAL A 123 -4.83 10.77 -6.64
CA VAL A 123 -5.35 9.55 -5.98
C VAL A 123 -4.71 9.34 -4.61
N THR A 124 -4.06 10.38 -4.07
CA THR A 124 -3.32 10.32 -2.81
C THR A 124 -4.18 9.77 -1.68
N GLU A 125 -5.32 10.40 -1.42
CA GLU A 125 -6.23 9.99 -0.34
C GLU A 125 -6.71 8.55 -0.52
N LYS A 126 -7.04 8.16 -1.77
CA LYS A 126 -7.46 6.79 -2.08
C LYS A 126 -6.36 5.78 -1.79
N GLU A 127 -5.12 6.07 -2.18
CA GLU A 127 -3.99 5.16 -1.99
C GLU A 127 -3.56 5.10 -0.52
N GLU A 128 -3.59 6.20 0.20
CA GLU A 128 -3.37 6.23 1.64
C GLU A 128 -4.43 5.43 2.40
N MET A 129 -5.69 5.62 2.03
CA MET A 129 -6.81 4.84 2.59
C MET A 129 -6.66 3.36 2.28
N ARG A 130 -6.27 2.99 1.04
CA ARG A 130 -6.02 1.61 0.65
C ARG A 130 -4.87 1.01 1.47
N GLN A 131 -3.76 1.74 1.63
CA GLN A 131 -2.64 1.29 2.45
C GLN A 131 -3.03 1.12 3.92
N THR A 132 -3.78 2.06 4.47
CA THR A 132 -4.29 1.96 5.84
C THR A 132 -5.18 0.74 5.99
N LEU A 133 -6.10 0.50 5.06
CA LEU A 133 -6.99 -0.66 5.07
C LEU A 133 -6.21 -1.98 5.02
N GLU A 134 -5.18 -2.07 4.18
CA GLU A 134 -4.31 -3.26 4.11
C GLU A 134 -3.56 -3.50 5.41
N LEU A 135 -3.01 -2.43 6.02
CA LEU A 135 -2.23 -2.53 7.26
C LEU A 135 -3.09 -2.83 8.50
N THR A 136 -4.37 -2.46 8.47
CA THR A 136 -5.32 -2.69 9.58
C THR A 136 -6.19 -3.92 9.38
N LYS A 137 -5.95 -4.74 8.35
CA LYS A 137 -6.64 -6.03 8.20
C LYS A 137 -6.44 -6.88 9.45
N PRO A 138 -7.52 -7.45 10.00
CA PRO A 138 -7.40 -8.32 11.16
C PRO A 138 -6.78 -9.66 10.80
N LEU A 139 -5.92 -10.15 11.68
CA LEU A 139 -5.40 -11.51 11.66
C LEU A 139 -5.84 -12.24 12.93
N VAL A 140 -5.90 -13.56 12.81
CA VAL A 140 -6.19 -14.44 13.92
C VAL A 140 -5.01 -15.38 14.13
N ALA A 141 -4.46 -15.41 15.34
CA ALA A 141 -3.54 -16.45 15.72
C ALA A 141 -4.14 -17.33 16.83
N ILE A 142 -3.86 -18.61 16.76
CA ILE A 142 -4.14 -19.57 17.86
C ILE A 142 -2.81 -19.99 18.42
N LEU A 143 -2.66 -19.78 19.73
CA LEU A 143 -1.48 -20.18 20.48
C LEU A 143 -1.85 -21.38 21.37
N MET A 144 -0.99 -22.37 21.45
CA MET A 144 -1.18 -23.56 22.29
C MET A 144 0.08 -23.87 23.07
N ILE A 145 -0.07 -24.07 24.36
CA ILE A 145 1.00 -24.62 25.21
C ILE A 145 1.01 -26.14 25.00
N ASP A 146 1.99 -26.63 24.25
CA ASP A 146 2.01 -28.01 23.73
C ASP A 146 2.10 -29.05 24.85
N ASN A 147 2.93 -28.76 25.87
CA ASN A 147 3.19 -29.68 26.97
C ASN A 147 2.48 -29.29 28.28
N TYR A 148 1.30 -28.64 28.22
CA TYR A 148 0.57 -28.14 29.38
C TYR A 148 0.31 -29.19 30.46
N ASP A 149 -0.10 -30.41 30.05
CA ASP A 149 -0.37 -31.51 30.99
C ASP A 149 0.91 -31.98 31.69
N GLU A 150 2.04 -32.00 31.01
CA GLU A 150 3.34 -32.33 31.57
C GLU A 150 3.80 -31.29 32.59
N LEU A 151 3.69 -29.99 32.21
CA LEU A 151 3.99 -28.87 33.09
C LEU A 151 3.16 -28.91 34.37
N THR A 152 1.87 -29.18 34.24
CA THR A 152 0.95 -29.23 35.42
C THR A 152 1.20 -30.42 36.31
N LYS A 153 1.64 -31.55 35.77
CA LYS A 153 2.05 -32.74 36.54
C LYS A 153 3.38 -32.53 37.27
N ALA A 154 4.35 -31.89 36.62
CA ALA A 154 5.64 -31.55 37.22
C ALA A 154 5.55 -30.41 38.27
N CYS A 155 4.48 -29.60 38.23
CA CYS A 155 4.29 -28.48 39.11
C CYS A 155 3.55 -28.89 40.41
N PRO A 156 4.09 -28.58 41.59
CA PRO A 156 3.36 -28.76 42.85
C PRO A 156 2.05 -28.00 42.86
N GLU A 157 1.00 -28.59 43.45
CA GLU A 157 -0.36 -28.06 43.40
C GLU A 157 -0.47 -26.61 43.88
N ASN A 158 0.27 -26.25 44.93
CA ASN A 158 0.31 -24.91 45.47
C ASN A 158 1.05 -23.89 44.57
N LYS A 159 1.73 -24.31 43.50
CA LYS A 159 2.43 -23.45 42.56
C LYS A 159 1.78 -23.38 41.18
N ARG A 160 0.72 -24.13 40.91
CA ARG A 160 0.05 -24.17 39.62
C ARG A 160 -0.51 -22.81 39.18
N SER A 161 -1.11 -22.06 40.14
CA SER A 161 -1.60 -20.72 39.84
C SER A 161 -0.46 -19.73 39.50
N ALA A 162 0.71 -19.89 40.13
CA ALA A 162 1.88 -19.06 39.81
C ALA A 162 2.47 -19.43 38.44
N LEU A 163 2.48 -20.71 38.07
CA LEU A 163 2.87 -21.18 36.73
C LEU A 163 1.96 -20.59 35.65
N GLN A 164 0.64 -20.69 35.85
CA GLN A 164 -0.35 -20.11 34.94
C GLN A 164 -0.16 -18.59 34.78
N ALA A 165 0.01 -17.87 35.89
CA ALA A 165 0.25 -16.43 35.86
C ALA A 165 1.55 -16.08 35.13
N ALA A 166 2.61 -16.85 35.28
CA ALA A 166 3.88 -16.64 34.57
C ALA A 166 3.74 -16.86 33.05
N LEU A 167 2.99 -17.87 32.60
CA LEU A 167 2.67 -18.09 31.20
C LEU A 167 1.87 -16.93 30.61
N GLU A 168 0.81 -16.52 31.32
CA GLU A 168 -0.04 -15.41 30.92
C GLU A 168 0.73 -14.08 30.87
N GLU A 169 1.66 -13.85 31.80
CA GLU A 169 2.50 -12.67 31.80
C GLU A 169 3.39 -12.59 30.53
N GLN A 170 4.01 -13.72 30.11
CA GLN A 170 4.83 -13.75 28.90
C GLN A 170 3.97 -13.54 27.64
N LEU A 171 2.84 -14.18 27.56
CA LEU A 171 1.92 -14.07 26.44
C LEU A 171 1.32 -12.65 26.32
N ASN A 172 0.80 -12.10 27.42
CA ASN A 172 0.24 -10.76 27.46
C ASN A 172 1.30 -9.69 27.20
N GLY A 173 2.50 -9.82 27.77
CA GLY A 173 3.60 -8.89 27.55
C GLY A 173 4.04 -8.85 26.08
N TRP A 174 3.99 -9.99 25.37
CA TRP A 174 4.27 -10.03 23.93
C TRP A 174 3.13 -9.44 23.11
N ALA A 175 1.88 -9.77 23.43
CA ALA A 175 0.72 -9.29 22.69
C ALA A 175 0.49 -7.78 22.86
N ALA A 176 0.85 -7.21 24.00
CA ALA A 176 0.65 -5.80 24.31
C ALA A 176 1.40 -4.85 23.35
N ASP A 177 2.55 -5.26 22.85
CA ASP A 177 3.38 -4.45 21.94
C ASP A 177 2.67 -4.14 20.61
N SER A 178 1.74 -5.00 20.18
CA SER A 178 0.95 -4.82 18.95
C SER A 178 -0.39 -4.11 19.17
N GLY A 179 -0.80 -3.88 20.42
CA GLY A 179 -2.16 -3.42 20.74
C GLY A 179 -3.25 -4.44 20.42
N GLY A 180 -2.88 -5.69 20.11
CA GLY A 180 -3.80 -6.79 19.83
C GLY A 180 -4.53 -7.30 21.06
N LEU A 181 -5.57 -8.11 20.86
CA LEU A 181 -6.38 -8.71 21.90
C LEU A 181 -6.03 -10.18 22.08
N LEU A 182 -5.46 -10.53 23.23
CA LEU A 182 -5.18 -11.92 23.62
C LEU A 182 -6.25 -12.41 24.60
N LEU A 183 -6.85 -13.57 24.30
CA LEU A 183 -7.90 -14.19 25.12
C LEU A 183 -7.61 -15.67 25.31
N GLY A 184 -7.49 -16.13 26.55
CA GLY A 184 -7.52 -17.55 26.87
C GLY A 184 -8.96 -18.12 26.71
N TYR A 185 -9.13 -19.14 25.90
CA TYR A 185 -10.42 -19.79 25.69
C TYR A 185 -10.45 -21.28 26.11
N ASP A 186 -9.29 -21.84 26.37
CA ASP A 186 -9.11 -23.16 26.98
C ASP A 186 -7.90 -23.08 27.93
N ARG A 187 -7.64 -24.17 28.68
CA ARG A 187 -6.55 -24.26 29.67
C ARG A 187 -5.17 -24.00 29.09
N ASP A 188 -4.96 -24.47 27.86
CA ASP A 188 -3.69 -24.47 27.14
C ASP A 188 -3.76 -23.65 25.85
N ARG A 189 -4.91 -22.99 25.54
CA ARG A 189 -5.13 -22.32 24.25
C ARG A 189 -5.54 -20.87 24.41
N TYR A 190 -4.97 -20.05 23.54
CA TYR A 190 -5.23 -18.61 23.49
C TYR A 190 -5.56 -18.20 22.06
N LEU A 191 -6.52 -17.32 21.94
CA LEU A 191 -6.86 -16.60 20.71
C LEU A 191 -6.20 -15.24 20.75
N PHE A 192 -5.49 -14.89 19.68
CA PHE A 192 -4.87 -13.59 19.54
C PHE A 192 -5.36 -12.92 18.27
N LEU A 193 -5.96 -11.74 18.42
CA LEU A 193 -6.42 -10.87 17.34
C LEU A 193 -5.47 -9.69 17.24
N PHE A 194 -4.92 -9.44 16.07
CA PHE A 194 -3.97 -8.36 15.82
C PHE A 194 -4.07 -7.88 14.37
N GLU A 195 -3.33 -6.85 13.99
CA GLU A 195 -3.41 -6.26 12.66
C GLU A 195 -2.24 -6.70 11.76
N GLU A 196 -2.46 -6.68 10.44
CA GLU A 196 -1.46 -7.06 9.42
C GLU A 196 -0.14 -6.30 9.58
N LYS A 197 -0.18 -5.02 9.99
CA LYS A 197 1.03 -4.20 10.22
C LYS A 197 2.03 -4.83 11.19
N ASP A 198 1.55 -5.61 12.16
CA ASP A 198 2.38 -6.22 13.21
C ASP A 198 2.96 -7.58 12.79
N TYR A 199 2.33 -8.22 11.80
CA TYR A 199 2.69 -9.58 11.36
C TYR A 199 4.14 -9.68 10.89
N THR A 200 4.60 -8.74 10.07
CA THR A 200 5.98 -8.75 9.57
C THR A 200 7.00 -8.72 10.71
N GLY A 201 6.77 -7.87 11.73
CA GLY A 201 7.63 -7.81 12.91
C GLY A 201 7.64 -9.10 13.73
N PHE A 202 6.50 -9.78 13.82
CA PHE A 202 6.44 -11.09 14.48
C PHE A 202 7.22 -12.16 13.71
N VAL A 203 7.14 -12.16 12.38
CA VAL A 203 7.91 -13.11 11.54
C VAL A 203 9.41 -12.81 11.62
N GLU A 204 9.83 -11.56 11.52
CA GLU A 204 11.24 -11.14 11.59
C GLU A 204 11.86 -11.50 12.95
N SER A 205 11.10 -11.34 14.04
CA SER A 205 11.51 -11.75 15.39
C SER A 205 11.36 -13.27 15.63
N LYS A 206 10.94 -14.04 14.61
CA LYS A 206 10.66 -15.48 14.71
C LYS A 206 9.71 -15.79 15.87
N PHE A 207 8.69 -14.94 16.03
CA PHE A 207 7.74 -15.03 17.15
C PHE A 207 8.49 -15.14 18.49
N ALA A 208 9.16 -14.06 18.91
CA ALA A 208 9.99 -14.04 20.12
C ALA A 208 9.31 -14.55 21.39
N VAL A 209 7.97 -14.64 21.41
CA VAL A 209 7.18 -15.23 22.49
C VAL A 209 7.51 -16.71 22.70
N LEU A 210 7.92 -17.45 21.68
CA LEU A 210 8.32 -18.86 21.77
C LEU A 210 9.45 -19.01 22.78
N GLU A 211 10.50 -18.20 22.68
CA GLU A 211 11.64 -18.21 23.60
C GLU A 211 11.27 -17.66 24.99
N LYS A 212 10.39 -16.66 25.06
CA LYS A 212 9.91 -16.14 26.36
C LYS A 212 9.13 -17.18 27.14
N VAL A 213 8.24 -17.91 26.48
CA VAL A 213 7.47 -19.00 27.09
C VAL A 213 8.37 -20.15 27.51
N ARG A 214 9.41 -20.50 26.73
CA ARG A 214 10.39 -21.53 27.05
C ARG A 214 11.17 -21.26 28.35
N GLN A 215 11.28 -20.01 28.78
CA GLN A 215 11.89 -19.62 30.05
C GLN A 215 11.01 -19.94 31.26
N VAL A 216 9.72 -20.15 31.05
CA VAL A 216 8.80 -20.56 32.12
C VAL A 216 8.98 -22.05 32.38
N GLN A 217 9.37 -22.40 33.58
CA GLN A 217 9.68 -23.77 33.98
C GLN A 217 8.78 -24.23 35.12
N ALA A 218 8.29 -25.45 35.01
CA ALA A 218 7.71 -26.19 36.12
C ALA A 218 8.81 -26.85 36.97
N GLY A 219 8.40 -27.48 38.09
CA GLY A 219 9.33 -28.27 38.90
C GLY A 219 10.12 -29.31 38.06
N GLU A 220 11.28 -29.67 38.48
CA GLU A 220 12.19 -30.64 37.81
C GLU A 220 12.75 -30.20 36.45
N GLY A 221 12.68 -28.90 36.09
CA GLY A 221 13.29 -28.35 34.90
C GLY A 221 12.48 -28.56 33.61
N VAL A 222 11.20 -28.90 33.67
CA VAL A 222 10.31 -28.98 32.52
C VAL A 222 9.99 -27.57 32.05
N SER A 223 10.48 -27.19 30.85
CA SER A 223 10.20 -25.90 30.22
C SER A 223 8.91 -25.93 29.42
N ALA A 224 8.18 -24.83 29.40
CA ALA A 224 7.00 -24.69 28.57
C ALA A 224 7.36 -24.65 27.08
N THR A 225 6.55 -25.25 26.24
CA THR A 225 6.62 -25.17 24.78
C THR A 225 5.34 -24.59 24.21
N LEU A 226 5.46 -23.77 23.16
CA LEU A 226 4.36 -23.06 22.56
C LEU A 226 4.36 -23.31 21.05
N SER A 227 3.19 -23.61 20.49
CA SER A 227 2.97 -23.62 19.05
C SER A 227 1.98 -22.51 18.66
N ILE A 228 2.19 -21.91 17.47
CA ILE A 228 1.40 -20.79 16.96
C ILE A 228 0.94 -21.12 15.54
N GLY A 229 -0.37 -20.98 15.30
CA GLY A 229 -0.95 -21.00 13.97
C GLY A 229 -1.56 -19.66 13.64
N VAL A 230 -1.25 -19.07 12.47
CA VAL A 230 -1.75 -17.79 12.02
C VAL A 230 -2.65 -17.96 10.79
N GLY A 231 -3.87 -17.42 10.86
CA GLY A 231 -4.80 -17.28 9.75
C GLY A 231 -4.79 -15.86 9.21
N ARG A 232 -4.65 -15.73 7.89
CA ARG A 232 -4.58 -14.46 7.17
C ARG A 232 -5.20 -14.58 5.77
N ASP A 233 -5.30 -13.44 5.09
CA ASP A 233 -5.75 -13.34 3.70
C ASP A 233 -7.19 -13.79 3.46
N GLU A 234 -8.08 -13.61 4.46
CA GLU A 234 -9.48 -13.97 4.40
C GLU A 234 -10.39 -12.82 4.84
N ASP A 235 -11.61 -12.80 4.32
CA ASP A 235 -12.57 -11.73 4.57
C ASP A 235 -13.44 -11.94 5.82
N SER A 236 -13.39 -13.12 6.44
CA SER A 236 -14.19 -13.44 7.64
C SER A 236 -13.35 -13.99 8.77
N PHE A 237 -13.71 -13.60 10.01
CA PHE A 237 -13.08 -14.14 11.22
C PHE A 237 -13.21 -15.65 11.34
N GLU A 238 -14.33 -16.24 10.87
CA GLU A 238 -14.53 -17.67 10.86
C GLU A 238 -13.46 -18.36 10.00
N GLN A 239 -13.20 -17.84 8.81
CA GLN A 239 -12.21 -18.41 7.89
C GLN A 239 -10.79 -18.18 8.41
N LEU A 240 -10.49 -16.99 8.96
CA LEU A 240 -9.22 -16.71 9.61
C LEU A 240 -8.95 -17.67 10.76
N PHE A 241 -9.94 -17.93 11.62
CA PHE A 241 -9.83 -18.88 12.72
C PHE A 241 -9.59 -20.31 12.23
N LYS A 242 -10.29 -20.73 11.18
CA LYS A 242 -10.11 -22.05 10.56
C LYS A 242 -8.71 -22.20 9.98
N ASN A 243 -8.20 -21.20 9.27
CA ASN A 243 -6.84 -21.20 8.73
C ASN A 243 -5.79 -21.22 9.84
N ALA A 244 -5.99 -20.45 10.92
CA ALA A 244 -5.14 -20.47 12.11
C ALA A 244 -5.11 -21.87 12.76
N SER A 245 -6.28 -22.51 12.87
CA SER A 245 -6.38 -23.88 13.42
C SER A 245 -5.62 -24.88 12.59
N LEU A 246 -5.77 -24.84 11.26
CA LEU A 246 -5.04 -25.72 10.34
C LEU A 246 -3.52 -25.48 10.40
N ALA A 247 -3.10 -24.22 10.46
CA ALA A 247 -1.69 -23.86 10.60
C ALA A 247 -1.09 -24.41 11.92
N LEU A 248 -1.85 -24.31 13.02
CA LEU A 248 -1.45 -24.86 14.31
C LEU A 248 -1.33 -26.39 14.25
N GLU A 249 -2.29 -27.10 13.65
CA GLU A 249 -2.22 -28.57 13.48
C GLU A 249 -0.97 -28.97 12.67
N MET A 250 -0.63 -28.19 11.64
CA MET A 250 0.58 -28.42 10.85
C MET A 250 1.87 -28.19 11.68
N ALA A 251 1.90 -27.18 12.53
CA ALA A 251 3.03 -26.92 13.44
C ALA A 251 3.21 -28.10 14.41
N LEU A 252 2.13 -28.51 15.07
CA LEU A 252 2.13 -29.65 16.01
C LEU A 252 2.58 -30.97 15.35
N SER A 253 2.16 -31.23 14.10
CA SER A 253 2.54 -32.42 13.37
C SER A 253 4.03 -32.52 13.03
N ARG A 254 4.73 -31.36 13.02
CA ARG A 254 6.19 -31.27 12.78
C ARG A 254 7.01 -31.31 14.06
N GLY A 255 6.40 -31.43 15.22
CA GLY A 255 7.06 -31.50 16.52
C GLY A 255 6.95 -30.26 17.37
N GLY A 256 6.12 -29.32 16.96
CA GLY A 256 5.99 -28.01 17.60
C GLY A 256 7.18 -27.08 17.26
N ASP A 257 7.03 -25.79 17.48
CA ASP A 257 7.85 -24.61 17.16
C ASP A 257 7.46 -23.91 15.88
#